data_411a3adce6ba87ce2555a5e0e36fce51
#
_entry.id   411a3adce6ba87ce2555a5e0e36fce51
#
_cell.length_a   1.000
_cell.length_b   1.000
_cell.length_c   1.000
_cell.angle_alpha   90.00
_cell.angle_beta   90.00
_cell.angle_gamma   90.00
#
_symmetry.space_group_name_H-M   'P 1'
#
loop_
_entity.id
_entity.type
_entity.pdbx_description
1 polymer ?
#
loop_
_entity_poly.entity_id
_entity_poly.type
_entity_poly.pdbx_seq_one_letter_code
_entity_poly.pdbx_strand_id
1 'polypeptide(L)'
;MINIHNLLKDDENGFINRLKLQKYVFLAQTSLQNDFGYEYNIYRNGPYSPDLANYCYEGLDLARISTDTNEKKWINYSAFTDRFLGLFKDKEPEWLEVAATLIDSTNYCEDEQESLNKVYAIKSMFSKEYIDSIWNELRDKSLVHYESGLKSKNFLSIF
;
A
#
# COMPACT_ATOMS: atom_id res chain seq x y z
N MET A 1 9.39 -4.06 15.58
CA MET A 1 9.56 -4.79 14.31
C MET A 1 8.21 -5.34 13.91
N ILE A 2 7.65 -4.94 12.76
CA ILE A 2 6.43 -5.54 12.24
C ILE A 2 6.80 -6.96 11.83
N ASN A 3 6.28 -7.94 12.53
CA ASN A 3 6.29 -9.29 11.99
C ASN A 3 5.14 -9.40 10.99
N ILE A 4 5.44 -9.15 9.72
CA ILE A 4 4.46 -9.24 8.62
C ILE A 4 3.84 -10.64 8.55
N HIS A 5 4.54 -11.69 9.00
CA HIS A 5 3.96 -13.03 9.09
C HIS A 5 2.69 -13.09 9.96
N ASN A 6 2.57 -12.27 11.00
CA ASN A 6 1.37 -12.22 11.82
C ASN A 6 0.16 -11.60 11.10
N LEU A 7 0.38 -10.94 9.95
CA LEU A 7 -0.66 -10.38 9.10
C LEU A 7 -1.08 -11.36 7.98
N LEU A 8 -0.29 -12.41 7.78
CA LEU A 8 -0.54 -13.44 6.80
C LEU A 8 -1.26 -14.60 7.48
N LYS A 9 -2.17 -15.26 6.75
CA LYS A 9 -2.92 -16.44 7.19
C LYS A 9 -2.41 -17.66 6.43
N ASP A 10 -2.73 -18.84 6.92
CA ASP A 10 -2.51 -20.07 6.17
C ASP A 10 -3.22 -19.99 4.82
N ASP A 11 -2.45 -20.17 3.76
CA ASP A 11 -2.89 -20.12 2.38
C ASP A 11 -2.17 -21.21 1.61
N GLU A 12 -2.88 -22.29 1.27
CA GLU A 12 -2.31 -23.50 0.66
C GLU A 12 -1.45 -23.20 -0.57
N ASN A 13 -1.82 -22.17 -1.35
CA ASN A 13 -1.10 -21.78 -2.56
C ASN A 13 -0.18 -20.57 -2.35
N GLY A 14 -0.22 -19.92 -1.18
CA GLY A 14 0.53 -18.72 -0.87
C GLY A 14 0.16 -17.49 -1.74
N PHE A 15 -0.88 -17.58 -2.58
CA PHE A 15 -1.25 -16.50 -3.51
C PHE A 15 -1.79 -15.28 -2.76
N ILE A 16 -2.73 -15.49 -1.85
CA ILE A 16 -3.35 -14.41 -1.06
C ILE A 16 -2.30 -13.71 -0.20
N ASN A 17 -1.41 -14.48 0.41
CA ASN A 17 -0.32 -13.93 1.22
C ASN A 17 0.67 -13.11 0.38
N ARG A 18 1.04 -13.58 -0.82
CA ARG A 18 1.89 -12.81 -1.74
C ARG A 18 1.18 -11.52 -2.20
N LEU A 19 -0.13 -11.60 -2.51
CA LEU A 19 -0.92 -10.43 -2.86
C LEU A 19 -0.93 -9.42 -1.70
N LYS A 20 -1.27 -9.86 -0.49
CA LYS A 20 -1.26 -8.99 0.70
C LYS A 20 0.11 -8.38 0.94
N LEU A 21 1.18 -9.13 0.86
CA LEU A 21 2.53 -8.62 1.06
C LEU A 21 2.89 -7.52 0.07
N GLN A 22 2.58 -7.71 -1.22
CA GLN A 22 2.77 -6.68 -2.25
C GLN A 22 2.01 -5.38 -1.88
N LYS A 23 0.76 -5.50 -1.43
CA LYS A 23 -0.04 -4.33 -1.04
C LYS A 23 0.44 -3.69 0.25
N TYR A 24 0.81 -4.49 1.25
CA TYR A 24 1.34 -3.96 2.51
C TYR A 24 2.65 -3.18 2.31
N VAL A 25 3.58 -3.71 1.52
CA VAL A 25 4.84 -3.01 1.27
C VAL A 25 4.60 -1.74 0.43
N PHE A 26 3.75 -1.81 -0.61
CA PHE A 26 3.35 -0.64 -1.39
C PHE A 26 2.72 0.45 -0.51
N LEU A 27 1.72 0.09 0.30
CA LEU A 27 1.02 1.03 1.19
C LEU A 27 1.94 1.62 2.25
N ALA A 28 2.86 0.82 2.79
CA ALA A 28 3.86 1.31 3.73
C ALA A 28 4.82 2.31 3.07
N GLN A 29 5.25 2.03 1.84
CA GLN A 29 6.16 2.89 1.11
C GLN A 29 5.50 4.20 0.67
N THR A 30 4.27 4.14 0.14
CA THR A 30 3.60 5.31 -0.44
C THR A 30 2.83 6.13 0.58
N SER A 31 2.05 5.49 1.47
CA SER A 31 1.14 6.19 2.37
C SER A 31 1.80 6.62 3.68
N LEU A 32 2.89 5.97 4.08
CA LEU A 32 3.58 6.25 5.33
C LEU A 32 5.02 6.77 5.12
N GLN A 33 5.36 7.09 3.86
CA GLN A 33 6.64 7.70 3.48
C GLN A 33 7.86 6.90 3.97
N ASN A 34 7.77 5.58 3.90
CA ASN A 34 8.85 4.70 4.33
C ASN A 34 9.42 3.96 3.12
N ASP A 35 10.40 4.57 2.46
CA ASP A 35 11.01 4.02 1.25
C ASP A 35 11.78 2.73 1.56
N PHE A 36 11.31 1.63 0.96
CA PHE A 36 11.98 0.34 0.99
C PHE A 36 12.76 0.05 -0.29
N GLY A 37 12.76 0.97 -1.25
CA GLY A 37 13.47 0.86 -2.51
C GLY A 37 12.82 -0.04 -3.56
N TYR A 38 11.55 -0.40 -3.40
CA TYR A 38 10.83 -1.18 -4.41
C TYR A 38 10.15 -0.28 -5.42
N GLU A 39 10.31 -0.61 -6.70
CA GLU A 39 9.55 0.01 -7.79
C GLU A 39 8.30 -0.81 -8.10
N TYR A 40 7.19 -0.10 -8.38
CA TYR A 40 5.89 -0.70 -8.64
C TYR A 40 5.35 -0.32 -10.01
N ASN A 41 4.73 -1.28 -10.65
CA ASN A 41 3.94 -1.08 -11.87
C ASN A 41 2.51 -1.58 -11.62
N ILE A 42 1.53 -1.01 -12.36
CA ILE A 42 0.14 -1.48 -12.28
C ILE A 42 -0.02 -2.77 -13.05
N TYR A 43 -0.53 -3.79 -12.34
CA TYR A 43 -0.97 -5.07 -12.89
C TYR A 43 -2.43 -5.33 -12.58
N ARG A 44 -2.95 -6.48 -13.03
CA ARG A 44 -4.36 -6.86 -12.84
C ARG A 44 -4.83 -6.73 -11.39
N ASN A 45 -4.01 -7.13 -10.44
CA ASN A 45 -4.33 -7.06 -9.00
C ASN A 45 -3.74 -5.81 -8.33
N GLY A 46 -3.57 -4.70 -9.07
CA GLY A 46 -3.04 -3.44 -8.58
C GLY A 46 -1.51 -3.38 -8.57
N PRO A 47 -0.90 -2.43 -7.84
CA PRO A 47 0.54 -2.24 -7.81
C PRO A 47 1.29 -3.53 -7.46
N TYR A 48 2.34 -3.83 -8.21
CA TYR A 48 3.16 -5.03 -8.09
C TYR A 48 4.61 -4.72 -8.37
N SER A 49 5.50 -5.21 -7.51
CA SER A 49 6.96 -5.13 -7.68
C SER A 49 7.53 -6.52 -7.97
N PRO A 50 8.17 -6.71 -9.15
CA PRO A 50 8.87 -7.95 -9.47
C PRO A 50 10.00 -8.25 -8.48
N ASP A 51 10.74 -7.23 -8.04
CA ASP A 51 11.86 -7.39 -7.11
C ASP A 51 11.39 -7.89 -5.74
N LEU A 52 10.28 -7.33 -5.24
CA LEU A 52 9.66 -7.84 -4.02
C LEU A 52 9.16 -9.28 -4.19
N ALA A 53 8.61 -9.63 -5.36
CA ALA A 53 8.20 -10.99 -5.64
C ALA A 53 9.38 -11.96 -5.67
N ASN A 54 10.47 -11.61 -6.33
CA ASN A 54 11.70 -12.42 -6.36
C ASN A 54 12.24 -12.64 -4.95
N TYR A 55 12.29 -11.59 -4.13
CA TYR A 55 12.68 -11.68 -2.74
C TYR A 55 11.79 -12.66 -1.95
N CYS A 56 10.48 -12.69 -2.22
CA CYS A 56 9.56 -13.65 -1.61
C CYS A 56 9.82 -15.09 -2.05
N TYR A 57 10.24 -15.32 -3.29
CA TYR A 57 10.51 -16.66 -3.81
C TYR A 57 11.86 -17.21 -3.37
N GLU A 58 12.84 -16.36 -3.13
CA GLU A 58 14.19 -16.75 -2.67
C GLU A 58 14.23 -17.15 -1.19
N GLY A 59 13.10 -17.17 -0.53
CA GLY A 59 12.96 -17.53 0.88
C GLY A 59 13.21 -16.32 1.78
N LEU A 60 12.13 -15.64 2.08
CA LEU A 60 12.10 -14.53 3.02
C LEU A 60 12.59 -14.97 4.40
N ASP A 61 13.90 -14.85 4.64
CA ASP A 61 14.40 -14.74 6.01
C ASP A 61 14.13 -13.31 6.52
N LEU A 62 12.85 -13.06 6.87
CA LEU A 62 12.43 -11.79 7.47
C LEU A 62 13.13 -11.49 8.80
N ALA A 63 13.93 -12.42 9.31
CA ALA A 63 14.79 -12.20 10.47
C ALA A 63 16.01 -11.32 10.15
N ARG A 64 16.33 -11.10 8.87
CA ARG A 64 17.43 -10.23 8.42
C ARG A 64 17.03 -8.81 8.10
N ILE A 65 16.01 -8.25 8.73
CA ILE A 65 15.89 -6.80 8.77
C ILE A 65 17.06 -6.31 9.63
N SER A 66 17.97 -5.62 8.97
CA SER A 66 19.19 -5.04 9.56
C SER A 66 18.94 -4.52 10.98
N THR A 67 19.66 -5.07 11.91
CA THR A 67 19.75 -4.60 13.30
C THR A 67 20.62 -3.35 13.41
N ASP A 68 20.46 -2.40 12.48
CA ASP A 68 21.17 -1.13 12.56
C ASP A 68 20.58 -0.33 13.72
N THR A 69 21.33 -0.31 14.82
CA THR A 69 20.96 0.08 16.17
C THR A 69 20.95 1.60 16.37
N ASN A 70 20.33 2.35 15.50
CA ASN A 70 20.11 3.78 15.72
C ASN A 70 18.81 3.97 16.54
N GLU A 71 18.91 4.27 17.84
CA GLU A 71 17.77 4.40 18.76
C GLU A 71 16.67 5.34 18.27
N LYS A 72 17.01 6.40 17.55
CA LYS A 72 16.03 7.31 16.92
C LYS A 72 15.23 6.63 15.83
N LYS A 73 15.83 5.70 15.10
CA LYS A 73 15.15 4.91 14.06
C LYS A 73 14.13 3.95 14.68
N TRP A 74 14.39 3.42 15.87
CA TRP A 74 13.47 2.53 16.59
C TRP A 74 12.22 3.23 17.11
N ILE A 75 12.33 4.44 17.62
CA ILE A 75 11.17 5.24 18.06
C ILE A 75 10.24 5.57 16.88
N ASN A 76 10.81 5.98 15.74
CA ASN A 76 10.05 6.20 14.52
C ASN A 76 9.43 4.90 13.97
N TYR A 77 10.10 3.77 14.13
CA TYR A 77 9.59 2.47 13.72
C TYR A 77 8.38 2.01 14.55
N SER A 78 8.36 2.27 15.85
CA SER A 78 7.21 1.92 16.70
C SER A 78 5.97 2.71 16.28
N ALA A 79 6.08 4.03 16.15
CA ALA A 79 4.97 4.89 15.71
C ALA A 79 4.49 4.54 14.29
N PHE A 80 5.42 4.24 13.37
CA PHE A 80 5.11 3.74 12.04
C PHE A 80 4.35 2.42 12.10
N THR A 81 4.83 1.47 12.91
CA THR A 81 4.22 0.14 13.07
C THR A 81 2.80 0.25 13.59
N ASP A 82 2.58 1.04 14.64
CA ASP A 82 1.27 1.21 15.26
C ASP A 82 0.29 1.88 14.28
N ARG A 83 0.74 2.90 13.56
CA ARG A 83 -0.07 3.56 12.52
C ARG A 83 -0.40 2.59 11.38
N PHE A 84 0.57 1.85 10.88
CA PHE A 84 0.38 0.87 9.81
C PHE A 84 -0.63 -0.20 10.21
N LEU A 85 -0.43 -0.81 11.37
CA LEU A 85 -1.34 -1.84 11.88
C LEU A 85 -2.74 -1.28 12.11
N GLY A 86 -2.85 -0.09 12.68
CA GLY A 86 -4.15 0.57 12.89
C GLY A 86 -4.92 0.85 11.60
N LEU A 87 -4.21 1.06 10.49
CA LEU A 87 -4.83 1.32 9.17
C LEU A 87 -5.18 0.04 8.41
N PHE A 88 -4.32 -0.97 8.45
CA PHE A 88 -4.33 -2.02 7.41
C PHE A 88 -4.44 -3.46 7.93
N LYS A 89 -4.19 -3.75 9.22
CA LYS A 89 -4.09 -5.13 9.74
C LYS A 89 -5.35 -5.98 9.54
N ASP A 90 -6.53 -5.34 9.61
CA ASP A 90 -7.83 -6.02 9.55
C ASP A 90 -8.48 -5.90 8.16
N LYS A 91 -7.73 -5.42 7.16
CA LYS A 91 -8.26 -5.22 5.81
C LYS A 91 -8.19 -6.51 4.98
N GLU A 92 -9.28 -6.78 4.28
CA GLU A 92 -9.35 -7.92 3.36
C GLU A 92 -8.50 -7.71 2.10
N PRO A 93 -8.08 -8.78 1.41
CA PRO A 93 -7.24 -8.69 0.21
C PRO A 93 -7.82 -7.77 -0.87
N GLU A 94 -9.14 -7.86 -1.09
CA GLU A 94 -9.87 -7.05 -2.08
C GLU A 94 -9.82 -5.57 -1.74
N TRP A 95 -9.99 -5.24 -0.46
CA TRP A 95 -9.87 -3.87 0.01
C TRP A 95 -8.45 -3.34 -0.21
N LEU A 96 -7.43 -4.12 0.15
CA LEU A 96 -6.03 -3.75 -0.03
C LEU A 96 -5.68 -3.54 -1.51
N GLU A 97 -6.22 -4.39 -2.39
CA GLU A 97 -6.03 -4.30 -3.84
C GLU A 97 -6.61 -3.01 -4.40
N VAL A 98 -7.86 -2.68 -4.06
CA VAL A 98 -8.53 -1.46 -4.52
C VAL A 98 -7.87 -0.23 -3.92
N ALA A 99 -7.59 -0.21 -2.61
CA ALA A 99 -6.95 0.90 -1.94
C ALA A 99 -5.57 1.23 -2.52
N ALA A 100 -4.73 0.21 -2.75
CA ALA A 100 -3.43 0.40 -3.37
C ALA A 100 -3.54 0.94 -4.80
N THR A 101 -4.54 0.48 -5.58
CA THR A 101 -4.77 0.97 -6.95
C THR A 101 -5.26 2.42 -6.95
N LEU A 102 -6.13 2.79 -6.01
CA LEU A 102 -6.61 4.17 -5.84
C LEU A 102 -5.46 5.12 -5.46
N ILE A 103 -4.64 4.75 -4.49
CA ILE A 103 -3.47 5.55 -4.09
C ILE A 103 -2.48 5.69 -5.25
N ASP A 104 -2.20 4.61 -5.98
CA ASP A 104 -1.31 4.67 -7.13
C ASP A 104 -1.86 5.57 -8.24
N SER A 105 -3.18 5.55 -8.49
CA SER A 105 -3.81 6.38 -9.52
C SER A 105 -3.63 7.89 -9.29
N THR A 106 -3.47 8.33 -8.04
CA THR A 106 -3.23 9.75 -7.72
C THR A 106 -1.91 10.27 -8.27
N ASN A 107 -0.97 9.38 -8.63
CA ASN A 107 0.31 9.77 -9.23
C ASN A 107 0.18 10.20 -10.70
N TYR A 108 -0.88 9.77 -11.39
CA TYR A 108 -1.03 9.92 -12.84
C TYR A 108 -2.27 10.70 -13.24
N CYS A 109 -3.23 10.88 -12.33
CA CYS A 109 -4.50 11.55 -12.59
C CYS A 109 -4.46 12.99 -12.07
N GLU A 110 -5.17 13.87 -12.73
CA GLU A 110 -5.16 15.30 -12.39
C GLU A 110 -6.14 15.64 -11.27
N ASP A 111 -7.19 14.81 -11.12
CA ASP A 111 -8.21 15.00 -10.10
C ASP A 111 -8.83 13.68 -9.62
N GLU A 112 -9.67 13.81 -8.59
CA GLU A 112 -10.40 12.70 -7.97
C GLU A 112 -11.26 11.94 -8.97
N GLN A 113 -11.99 12.66 -9.83
CA GLN A 113 -12.92 12.05 -10.78
C GLN A 113 -12.17 11.23 -11.83
N GLU A 114 -11.04 11.71 -12.29
CA GLU A 114 -10.18 10.98 -13.23
C GLU A 114 -9.63 9.71 -12.58
N SER A 115 -9.14 9.79 -11.33
CA SER A 115 -8.70 8.61 -10.57
C SER A 115 -9.80 7.59 -10.41
N LEU A 116 -10.97 7.99 -9.96
CA LEU A 116 -12.11 7.10 -9.76
C LEU A 116 -12.53 6.43 -11.08
N ASN A 117 -12.67 7.20 -12.18
CA ASN A 117 -13.03 6.67 -13.48
C ASN A 117 -12.01 5.64 -13.99
N LYS A 118 -10.72 5.91 -13.80
CA LYS A 118 -9.64 4.99 -14.17
C LYS A 118 -9.71 3.69 -13.34
N VAL A 119 -9.92 3.81 -12.03
CA VAL A 119 -10.01 2.65 -11.16
C VAL A 119 -11.29 1.84 -11.42
N TYR A 120 -12.45 2.45 -11.72
CA TYR A 120 -13.66 1.75 -12.15
C TYR A 120 -13.41 0.90 -13.40
N ALA A 121 -12.65 1.43 -14.36
CA ALA A 121 -12.33 0.70 -15.58
C ALA A 121 -11.39 -0.49 -15.31
N ILE A 122 -10.35 -0.30 -14.49
CA ILE A 122 -9.35 -1.34 -14.16
C ILE A 122 -9.93 -2.40 -13.23
N LYS A 123 -10.79 -1.99 -12.30
CA LYS A 123 -11.37 -2.82 -11.24
C LYS A 123 -12.86 -3.11 -11.47
N SER A 124 -13.24 -3.33 -12.72
CA SER A 124 -14.63 -3.54 -13.13
C SER A 124 -15.33 -4.75 -12.49
N MET A 125 -14.58 -5.64 -11.80
CA MET A 125 -15.13 -6.73 -11.00
C MET A 125 -15.74 -6.27 -9.67
N PHE A 126 -15.39 -5.07 -9.20
CA PHE A 126 -15.95 -4.46 -8.00
C PHE A 126 -17.01 -3.42 -8.36
N SER A 127 -18.02 -3.26 -7.50
CA SER A 127 -19.01 -2.22 -7.72
C SER A 127 -18.42 -0.83 -7.50
N LYS A 128 -19.00 0.18 -8.15
CA LYS A 128 -18.56 1.58 -7.96
C LYS A 128 -18.73 2.03 -6.51
N GLU A 129 -19.83 1.66 -5.89
CA GLU A 129 -20.14 1.98 -4.50
C GLU A 129 -19.09 1.41 -3.55
N TYR A 130 -18.55 0.22 -3.84
CA TYR A 130 -17.47 -0.37 -3.06
C TYR A 130 -16.17 0.42 -3.22
N ILE A 131 -15.80 0.78 -4.45
CA ILE A 131 -14.61 1.59 -4.75
C ILE A 131 -14.74 2.98 -4.09
N ASP A 132 -15.90 3.62 -4.19
CA ASP A 132 -16.18 4.92 -3.58
C ASP A 132 -16.09 4.87 -2.05
N SER A 133 -16.56 3.78 -1.44
CA SER A 133 -16.45 3.60 0.00
C SER A 133 -14.99 3.53 0.47
N ILE A 134 -14.13 2.86 -0.29
CA ILE A 134 -12.70 2.78 -0.02
C ILE A 134 -12.04 4.15 -0.24
N TRP A 135 -12.38 4.84 -1.32
CA TRP A 135 -11.88 6.19 -1.59
C TRP A 135 -12.18 7.14 -0.42
N ASN A 136 -13.44 7.15 0.04
CA ASN A 136 -13.85 7.98 1.17
C ASN A 136 -13.07 7.63 2.45
N GLU A 137 -12.88 6.33 2.72
CA GLU A 137 -12.08 5.90 3.87
C GLU A 137 -10.61 6.36 3.76
N LEU A 138 -10.00 6.26 2.58
CA LEU A 138 -8.63 6.72 2.35
C LEU A 138 -8.52 8.25 2.55
N ARG A 139 -9.49 9.01 2.06
CA ARG A 139 -9.56 10.46 2.22
C ARG A 139 -9.71 10.85 3.69
N ASP A 140 -10.63 10.21 4.42
CA ASP A 140 -10.86 10.47 5.83
C ASP A 140 -9.62 10.20 6.70
N LYS A 141 -8.78 9.25 6.26
CA LYS A 141 -7.51 8.90 6.91
C LYS A 141 -6.32 9.72 6.38
N SER A 142 -6.58 10.68 5.51
CA SER A 142 -5.55 11.52 4.89
C SER A 142 -4.46 10.72 4.15
N LEU A 143 -4.87 9.63 3.47
CA LEU A 143 -3.99 8.78 2.67
C LEU A 143 -4.04 9.15 1.17
N VAL A 144 -5.05 9.92 0.76
CA VAL A 144 -5.19 10.50 -0.58
C VAL A 144 -5.65 11.95 -0.45
N HIS A 145 -5.12 12.83 -1.31
CA HIS A 145 -5.52 14.23 -1.40
C HIS A 145 -5.43 14.71 -2.85
N TYR A 146 -6.43 15.48 -3.27
CA TYR A 146 -6.34 16.38 -4.41
C TYR A 146 -6.54 17.80 -3.90
N GLU A 147 -5.52 18.64 -4.03
CA GLU A 147 -5.70 20.07 -3.87
C GLU A 147 -6.36 20.60 -5.14
N SER A 148 -7.42 21.39 -4.99
CA SER A 148 -8.13 21.99 -6.11
C SER A 148 -7.16 22.84 -6.95
N GLY A 149 -6.80 22.35 -8.15
CA GLY A 149 -6.00 23.06 -9.13
C GLY A 149 -4.50 22.81 -9.16
N LEU A 150 -3.99 21.88 -8.33
CA LEU A 150 -2.60 21.44 -8.38
C LEU A 150 -2.56 19.92 -8.58
N LYS A 151 -1.69 19.46 -9.49
CA LYS A 151 -1.37 18.02 -9.56
C LYS A 151 -1.06 17.53 -8.17
N SER A 152 -1.66 16.41 -7.76
CA SER A 152 -1.30 15.72 -6.54
C SER A 152 0.21 15.50 -6.55
N LYS A 153 0.94 16.41 -5.95
CA LYS A 153 2.32 16.12 -5.57
C LYS A 153 2.16 15.17 -4.39
N ASN A 154 2.57 13.93 -4.59
CA ASN A 154 2.81 13.03 -3.47
C ASN A 154 3.36 13.84 -2.32
N PHE A 155 2.87 13.63 -1.12
CA PHE A 155 3.30 14.30 0.12
C PHE A 155 4.80 14.07 0.43
N LEU A 156 5.60 13.82 -0.60
CA LEU A 156 7.06 13.59 -0.56
C LEU A 156 7.90 14.86 -0.51
N SER A 157 7.29 16.06 -0.39
CA SER A 157 8.10 17.28 -0.48
C SER A 157 7.80 18.36 0.54
N ILE A 158 7.31 18.02 1.75
CA ILE A 158 7.34 18.99 2.85
C ILE A 158 7.85 18.27 4.10
N PHE A 159 9.15 18.21 4.24
CA PHE A 159 10.02 18.43 5.42
C PHE A 159 11.48 18.19 5.03
#